data_1d4c84f54ee1913df6884d0669323326
#
_entry.id   1d4c84f54ee1913df6884d0669323326
#
_cell.length_a   1.000
_cell.length_b   1.000
_cell.length_c   1.000
_cell.angle_alpha   90.00
_cell.angle_beta   90.00
_cell.angle_gamma   90.00
#
_symmetry.space_group_name_H-M   'P 1'
#
loop_
_entity.id
_entity.type
_entity.pdbx_description
1 polymer ?
#
loop_
_entity_poly.entity_id
_entity_poly.type
_entity_poly.pdbx_seq_one_letter_code
_entity_poly.pdbx_strand_id
1 'polypeptide(L)'
;MKRLTLLPIFALLAAQSAWPQVASKANENYKTKDGRDGVAKTLDNPNRDKSQKPEEIIAAMDIQPGMTVADIGTGTGYMLPFLSRAVGARGKVFGEDIQNDFLDRARAKISDDKLSNAQIYLGTETDPRLPAGSVDIELVLDVYHHFDYPDKMLANLSRALKPGGHLVIVDFYKKDRADHIRLEREDVVKEIEGNGFRVTSQRDKVGNNQYMVTFAKR
;
A
#
# COMPACT_ATOMS: atom_id res chain seq x y z
N MET A 1 4.17 22.48 65.77
CA MET A 1 3.58 22.99 64.51
C MET A 1 4.47 22.51 63.36
N LYS A 2 4.06 21.45 62.64
CA LYS A 2 4.81 20.93 61.48
C LYS A 2 4.23 21.59 60.20
N ARG A 3 5.06 22.31 59.46
CA ARG A 3 4.67 22.91 58.18
C ARG A 3 4.73 21.83 57.09
N LEU A 4 3.60 21.57 56.49
CA LEU A 4 3.46 20.68 55.35
C LEU A 4 3.81 21.48 54.09
N THR A 5 4.92 21.14 53.45
CA THR A 5 5.34 21.73 52.16
C THR A 5 4.68 20.94 51.06
N LEU A 6 3.71 21.54 50.38
CA LEU A 6 3.12 21.02 49.15
C LEU A 6 4.08 21.26 47.96
N LEU A 7 4.60 20.20 47.37
CA LEU A 7 5.32 20.25 46.11
C LEU A 7 4.30 20.32 44.95
N PRO A 8 4.47 21.22 43.98
CA PRO A 8 3.61 21.25 42.82
C PRO A 8 3.92 20.07 41.88
N ILE A 9 2.90 19.26 41.60
CA ILE A 9 2.96 18.25 40.54
C ILE A 9 2.89 18.97 39.20
N PHE A 10 4.03 19.10 38.50
CA PHE A 10 4.05 19.48 37.10
C PHE A 10 3.53 18.30 36.26
N ALA A 11 2.28 18.37 35.82
CA ALA A 11 1.76 17.52 34.78
C ALA A 11 2.45 17.88 33.45
N LEU A 12 3.41 17.07 33.00
CA LEU A 12 3.93 17.14 31.66
C LEU A 12 2.80 16.74 30.71
N LEU A 13 2.10 17.71 30.13
CA LEU A 13 1.31 17.48 28.93
C LEU A 13 2.30 17.14 27.80
N ALA A 14 2.42 15.85 27.48
CA ALA A 14 3.03 15.41 26.24
C ALA A 14 2.17 15.96 25.11
N ALA A 15 2.59 17.02 24.46
CA ALA A 15 2.05 17.45 23.20
C ALA A 15 2.30 16.30 22.20
N GLN A 16 1.25 15.54 21.91
CA GLN A 16 1.29 14.64 20.77
C GLN A 16 1.42 15.55 19.55
N SER A 17 2.61 15.62 18.99
CA SER A 17 2.83 16.21 17.67
C SER A 17 2.02 15.38 16.70
N ALA A 18 0.84 15.87 16.31
CA ALA A 18 0.09 15.31 15.20
C ALA A 18 0.96 15.51 13.96
N TRP A 19 1.55 14.43 13.47
CA TRP A 19 2.28 14.44 12.20
C TRP A 19 1.28 14.86 11.11
N PRO A 20 1.59 15.85 10.28
CA PRO A 20 0.67 16.30 9.26
C PRO A 20 0.43 15.17 8.25
N GLN A 21 -0.82 14.97 7.87
CA GLN A 21 -1.20 14.07 6.77
C GLN A 21 -0.63 14.64 5.47
N VAL A 22 0.38 13.95 4.90
CA VAL A 22 1.10 14.47 3.72
C VAL A 22 0.36 14.25 2.40
N ALA A 23 -0.62 13.35 2.38
CA ALA A 23 -1.40 12.96 1.19
C ALA A 23 -2.85 13.50 1.20
N SER A 24 -3.18 14.44 2.11
CA SER A 24 -4.56 14.92 2.31
C SER A 24 -5.27 15.36 1.02
N LYS A 25 -4.54 15.98 0.07
CA LYS A 25 -5.09 16.41 -1.23
C LYS A 25 -5.43 15.20 -2.13
N ALA A 26 -4.56 14.20 -2.20
CA ALA A 26 -4.79 12.98 -2.96
C ALA A 26 -5.98 12.18 -2.39
N ASN A 27 -6.17 12.25 -1.07
CA ASN A 27 -7.19 11.49 -0.34
C ASN A 27 -8.57 12.18 -0.30
N GLU A 28 -8.76 13.34 -0.91
CA GLU A 28 -10.02 14.11 -0.80
C GLU A 28 -11.26 13.28 -1.18
N ASN A 29 -11.20 12.53 -2.29
CA ASN A 29 -12.31 11.71 -2.77
C ASN A 29 -12.57 10.47 -1.89
N TYR A 30 -11.64 10.10 -1.02
CA TYR A 30 -11.81 8.94 -0.13
C TYR A 30 -12.50 9.29 1.19
N LYS A 31 -12.67 10.58 1.52
CA LYS A 31 -13.27 11.05 2.77
C LYS A 31 -14.77 10.79 2.85
N THR A 32 -15.46 10.77 1.72
CA THR A 32 -16.92 10.59 1.66
C THR A 32 -17.31 9.29 0.95
N LYS A 33 -18.46 8.74 1.30
CA LYS A 33 -18.97 7.54 0.62
C LYS A 33 -19.17 7.78 -0.87
N ASP A 34 -19.77 8.92 -1.24
CA ASP A 34 -20.05 9.25 -2.66
C ASP A 34 -18.73 9.38 -3.46
N GLY A 35 -17.71 9.99 -2.86
CA GLY A 35 -16.37 10.06 -3.45
C GLY A 35 -15.77 8.67 -3.66
N ARG A 36 -15.82 7.80 -2.65
CA ARG A 36 -15.35 6.41 -2.77
C ARG A 36 -16.15 5.60 -3.79
N ASP A 37 -17.46 5.78 -3.86
CA ASP A 37 -18.29 5.13 -4.90
C ASP A 37 -17.88 5.59 -6.32
N GLY A 38 -17.50 6.85 -6.48
CA GLY A 38 -16.94 7.39 -7.73
C GLY A 38 -15.59 6.74 -8.07
N VAL A 39 -14.70 6.63 -7.09
CA VAL A 39 -13.40 5.93 -7.25
C VAL A 39 -13.63 4.47 -7.60
N ALA A 40 -14.49 3.75 -6.87
CA ALA A 40 -14.79 2.35 -7.14
C ALA A 40 -15.26 2.10 -8.59
N LYS A 41 -16.11 2.96 -9.15
CA LYS A 41 -16.53 2.87 -10.56
C LYS A 41 -15.34 2.95 -11.53
N THR A 42 -14.34 3.76 -11.19
CA THR A 42 -13.10 3.87 -11.99
C THR A 42 -12.26 2.62 -11.85
N LEU A 43 -12.12 2.09 -10.63
CA LEU A 43 -11.36 0.88 -10.34
C LEU A 43 -11.98 -0.36 -11.00
N ASP A 44 -13.32 -0.44 -11.07
CA ASP A 44 -14.08 -1.54 -11.65
C ASP A 44 -14.30 -1.38 -13.18
N ASN A 45 -13.64 -0.42 -13.83
CA ASN A 45 -13.80 -0.22 -15.28
C ASN A 45 -13.36 -1.48 -16.05
N PRO A 46 -14.25 -2.09 -16.87
CA PRO A 46 -13.94 -3.32 -17.60
C PRO A 46 -12.84 -3.17 -18.66
N ASN A 47 -12.49 -1.95 -19.03
CA ASN A 47 -11.37 -1.66 -19.95
C ASN A 47 -10.05 -1.36 -19.22
N ARG A 48 -10.00 -1.48 -17.87
CA ARG A 48 -8.80 -1.15 -17.09
C ARG A 48 -7.58 -1.95 -17.54
N ASP A 49 -7.75 -3.22 -17.89
CA ASP A 49 -6.65 -4.10 -18.35
C ASP A 49 -5.91 -3.53 -19.58
N LYS A 50 -6.63 -2.86 -20.48
CA LYS A 50 -6.01 -2.26 -21.69
C LYS A 50 -5.03 -1.13 -21.35
N SER A 51 -5.31 -0.37 -20.32
CA SER A 51 -4.45 0.74 -19.87
C SER A 51 -3.46 0.28 -18.81
N GLN A 52 -3.93 -0.44 -17.78
CA GLN A 52 -3.11 -0.83 -16.63
C GLN A 52 -2.11 -1.94 -16.97
N LYS A 53 -2.45 -2.83 -17.92
CA LYS A 53 -1.62 -3.94 -18.38
C LYS A 53 -1.08 -4.80 -17.22
N PRO A 54 -1.95 -5.41 -16.44
CA PRO A 54 -1.57 -6.10 -15.19
C PRO A 54 -0.55 -7.21 -15.42
N GLU A 55 -0.59 -7.90 -16.57
CA GLU A 55 0.38 -8.96 -16.89
C GLU A 55 1.82 -8.41 -17.07
N GLU A 56 1.98 -7.17 -17.58
CA GLU A 56 3.31 -6.53 -17.65
C GLU A 56 3.86 -6.24 -16.24
N ILE A 57 2.99 -5.81 -15.31
CA ILE A 57 3.34 -5.57 -13.91
C ILE A 57 3.74 -6.88 -13.24
N ILE A 58 2.90 -7.92 -13.35
CA ILE A 58 3.16 -9.25 -12.78
C ILE A 58 4.49 -9.82 -13.29
N ALA A 59 4.74 -9.75 -14.60
CA ALA A 59 5.97 -10.26 -15.20
C ALA A 59 7.23 -9.50 -14.70
N ALA A 60 7.07 -8.24 -14.29
CA ALA A 60 8.16 -7.41 -13.79
C ALA A 60 8.47 -7.63 -12.29
N MET A 61 7.59 -8.31 -11.54
CA MET A 61 7.70 -8.52 -10.11
C MET A 61 8.49 -9.77 -9.70
N ASP A 62 8.84 -10.64 -10.64
CA ASP A 62 9.56 -11.91 -10.38
C ASP A 62 8.84 -12.83 -9.36
N ILE A 63 7.51 -12.88 -9.42
CA ILE A 63 6.70 -13.73 -8.55
C ILE A 63 6.94 -15.20 -8.88
N GLN A 64 7.30 -15.99 -7.85
CA GLN A 64 7.48 -17.44 -7.99
C GLN A 64 6.28 -18.20 -7.41
N PRO A 65 5.89 -19.35 -8.01
CA PRO A 65 4.82 -20.19 -7.46
C PRO A 65 5.11 -20.59 -5.99
N GLY A 66 4.12 -20.42 -5.14
CA GLY A 66 4.22 -20.71 -3.71
C GLY A 66 4.55 -19.50 -2.84
N MET A 67 4.87 -18.35 -3.42
CA MET A 67 5.08 -17.10 -2.69
C MET A 67 3.79 -16.58 -2.04
N THR A 68 3.95 -15.76 -1.00
CA THR A 68 2.91 -14.92 -0.43
C THR A 68 3.10 -13.50 -0.94
N VAL A 69 2.13 -12.96 -1.66
CA VAL A 69 2.15 -11.58 -2.17
C VAL A 69 1.04 -10.78 -1.49
N ALA A 70 1.36 -9.58 -1.03
CA ALA A 70 0.38 -8.63 -0.52
C ALA A 70 0.15 -7.51 -1.54
N ASP A 71 -1.11 -7.19 -1.80
CA ASP A 71 -1.59 -6.05 -2.58
C ASP A 71 -2.05 -4.98 -1.61
N ILE A 72 -1.20 -3.98 -1.38
CA ILE A 72 -1.40 -2.89 -0.41
C ILE A 72 -2.21 -1.79 -1.07
N GLY A 73 -3.35 -1.42 -0.47
CA GLY A 73 -4.34 -0.56 -1.11
C GLY A 73 -5.02 -1.29 -2.29
N THR A 74 -5.46 -2.52 -2.07
CA THR A 74 -6.06 -3.39 -3.11
C THR A 74 -7.31 -2.79 -3.75
N GLY A 75 -7.93 -1.79 -3.12
CA GLY A 75 -9.18 -1.18 -3.57
C GLY A 75 -10.29 -2.21 -3.70
N THR A 76 -10.90 -2.29 -4.87
CA THR A 76 -11.96 -3.26 -5.18
C THR A 76 -11.43 -4.66 -5.55
N GLY A 77 -10.13 -4.91 -5.35
CA GLY A 77 -9.51 -6.22 -5.58
C GLY A 77 -9.06 -6.47 -7.02
N TYR A 78 -8.78 -5.41 -7.79
CA TYR A 78 -8.42 -5.51 -9.21
C TYR A 78 -7.25 -6.45 -9.49
N MET A 79 -6.16 -6.36 -8.70
CA MET A 79 -4.97 -7.20 -8.92
C MET A 79 -5.09 -8.63 -8.37
N LEU A 80 -6.07 -8.92 -7.51
CA LEU A 80 -6.16 -10.21 -6.81
C LEU A 80 -6.21 -11.43 -7.75
N PRO A 81 -6.99 -11.46 -8.87
CA PRO A 81 -6.99 -12.60 -9.77
C PRO A 81 -5.65 -12.83 -10.47
N PHE A 82 -4.95 -11.76 -10.84
CA PHE A 82 -3.66 -11.84 -11.51
C PHE A 82 -2.57 -12.35 -10.55
N LEU A 83 -2.54 -11.83 -9.32
CA LEU A 83 -1.64 -12.26 -8.27
C LEU A 83 -1.92 -13.72 -7.85
N SER A 84 -3.20 -14.08 -7.69
CA SER A 84 -3.63 -15.45 -7.35
C SER A 84 -3.12 -16.48 -8.35
N ARG A 85 -3.22 -16.17 -9.64
CA ARG A 85 -2.71 -17.00 -10.72
C ARG A 85 -1.18 -17.09 -10.69
N ALA A 86 -0.49 -15.97 -10.48
CA ALA A 86 0.96 -15.92 -10.47
C ALA A 86 1.58 -16.73 -9.32
N VAL A 87 1.03 -16.62 -8.11
CA VAL A 87 1.54 -17.41 -6.96
C VAL A 87 1.10 -18.87 -7.00
N GLY A 88 0.07 -19.21 -7.78
CA GLY A 88 -0.46 -20.56 -7.92
C GLY A 88 -1.12 -21.12 -6.65
N ALA A 89 -1.60 -22.35 -6.71
CA ALA A 89 -2.43 -22.96 -5.66
C ALA A 89 -1.75 -23.10 -4.29
N ARG A 90 -0.42 -23.12 -4.23
CA ARG A 90 0.34 -23.23 -2.98
C ARG A 90 0.76 -21.87 -2.41
N GLY A 91 0.64 -20.81 -3.21
CA GLY A 91 0.91 -19.43 -2.78
C GLY A 91 -0.27 -18.81 -2.06
N LYS A 92 -0.09 -17.59 -1.60
CA LYS A 92 -1.13 -16.78 -0.93
C LYS A 92 -1.14 -15.37 -1.49
N VAL A 93 -2.32 -14.78 -1.53
CA VAL A 93 -2.51 -13.36 -1.84
C VAL A 93 -3.22 -12.69 -0.68
N PHE A 94 -2.64 -11.60 -0.17
CA PHE A 94 -3.24 -10.75 0.85
C PHE A 94 -3.68 -9.45 0.16
N GLY A 95 -4.98 -9.18 0.12
CA GLY A 95 -5.53 -7.90 -0.31
C GLY A 95 -5.77 -7.03 0.91
N GLU A 96 -5.10 -5.89 0.98
CA GLU A 96 -5.23 -4.97 2.10
C GLU A 96 -5.75 -3.61 1.63
N ASP A 97 -6.67 -3.01 2.38
CA ASP A 97 -7.12 -1.63 2.19
C ASP A 97 -7.64 -1.07 3.51
N ILE A 98 -7.68 0.26 3.62
CA ILE A 98 -8.23 0.95 4.80
C ILE A 98 -9.73 1.24 4.66
N GLN A 99 -10.31 1.07 3.46
CA GLN A 99 -11.70 1.36 3.17
C GLN A 99 -12.55 0.07 3.15
N ASN A 100 -13.41 -0.09 4.14
CA ASN A 100 -14.20 -1.32 4.29
C ASN A 100 -15.16 -1.57 3.11
N ASP A 101 -15.73 -0.52 2.54
CA ASP A 101 -16.62 -0.60 1.38
C ASP A 101 -15.89 -1.07 0.10
N PHE A 102 -14.60 -0.78 -0.05
CA PHE A 102 -13.75 -1.35 -1.09
C PHE A 102 -13.47 -2.83 -0.82
N LEU A 103 -13.14 -3.17 0.42
CA LEU A 103 -12.89 -4.55 0.81
C LEU A 103 -14.12 -5.46 0.67
N ASP A 104 -15.33 -4.91 0.83
CA ASP A 104 -16.56 -5.69 0.56
C ASP A 104 -16.66 -6.06 -0.92
N ARG A 105 -16.29 -5.17 -1.83
CA ARG A 105 -16.19 -5.47 -3.27
C ARG A 105 -15.08 -6.47 -3.58
N ALA A 106 -13.92 -6.32 -2.94
CA ALA A 106 -12.81 -7.26 -3.08
C ALA A 106 -13.19 -8.68 -2.59
N ARG A 107 -13.94 -8.79 -1.48
CA ARG A 107 -14.50 -10.08 -1.00
C ARG A 107 -15.46 -10.70 -1.99
N ALA A 108 -16.35 -9.90 -2.57
CA ALA A 108 -17.26 -10.37 -3.63
C ALA A 108 -16.45 -10.90 -4.82
N LYS A 109 -15.45 -10.17 -5.29
CA LYS A 109 -14.56 -10.59 -6.38
C LYS A 109 -13.84 -11.90 -6.06
N ILE A 110 -13.30 -12.07 -4.85
CA ILE A 110 -12.67 -13.34 -4.41
C ILE A 110 -13.66 -14.50 -4.52
N SER A 111 -14.92 -14.30 -4.10
CA SER A 111 -15.97 -15.30 -4.18
C SER A 111 -16.35 -15.64 -5.60
N ASP A 112 -16.60 -14.64 -6.44
CA ASP A 112 -17.04 -14.78 -7.82
C ASP A 112 -15.98 -15.46 -8.68
N ASP A 113 -14.72 -15.05 -8.53
CA ASP A 113 -13.56 -15.59 -9.24
C ASP A 113 -12.99 -16.88 -8.58
N LYS A 114 -13.57 -17.33 -7.46
CA LYS A 114 -13.18 -18.53 -6.69
C LYS A 114 -11.70 -18.56 -6.30
N LEU A 115 -11.17 -17.42 -5.85
CA LEU A 115 -9.76 -17.26 -5.48
C LEU A 115 -9.50 -17.88 -4.09
N SER A 116 -9.34 -19.19 -4.01
CA SER A 116 -9.21 -19.94 -2.75
C SER A 116 -7.94 -19.62 -1.95
N ASN A 117 -6.94 -18.97 -2.58
CA ASN A 117 -5.67 -18.59 -1.97
C ASN A 117 -5.57 -17.09 -1.63
N ALA A 118 -6.68 -16.33 -1.76
CA ALA A 118 -6.74 -14.91 -1.45
C ALA A 118 -7.43 -14.65 -0.10
N GLN A 119 -6.90 -13.70 0.68
CA GLN A 119 -7.40 -13.26 1.99
C GLN A 119 -7.43 -11.73 2.06
N ILE A 120 -8.42 -11.17 2.76
CA ILE A 120 -8.59 -9.72 2.92
C ILE A 120 -8.18 -9.28 4.34
N TYR A 121 -7.46 -8.15 4.39
CA TYR A 121 -7.04 -7.48 5.61
C TYR A 121 -7.57 -6.05 5.63
N LEU A 122 -8.17 -5.64 6.74
CA LEU A 122 -8.53 -4.24 6.98
C LEU A 122 -7.39 -3.56 7.72
N GLY A 123 -6.67 -2.72 7.01
CA GLY A 123 -5.57 -1.91 7.54
C GLY A 123 -6.03 -0.61 8.20
N THR A 124 -5.05 0.25 8.40
CA THR A 124 -5.20 1.63 8.88
C THR A 124 -4.26 2.53 8.08
N GLU A 125 -4.37 3.84 8.24
CA GLU A 125 -3.46 4.82 7.62
C GLU A 125 -1.97 4.61 7.98
N THR A 126 -1.67 3.80 8.98
CA THR A 126 -0.31 3.60 9.49
C THR A 126 0.15 2.15 9.54
N ASP A 127 -0.75 1.17 9.47
CA ASP A 127 -0.44 -0.25 9.62
C ASP A 127 -1.35 -1.11 8.73
N PRO A 128 -0.81 -1.88 7.77
CA PRO A 128 -1.58 -2.80 6.94
C PRO A 128 -2.09 -4.02 7.73
N ARG A 129 -1.70 -4.17 9.00
CA ARG A 129 -2.08 -5.26 9.90
C ARG A 129 -1.77 -6.66 9.36
N LEU A 130 -0.80 -6.75 8.48
CA LEU A 130 -0.33 -8.03 7.98
C LEU A 130 0.51 -8.76 9.03
N PRO A 131 0.49 -10.11 9.05
CA PRO A 131 1.33 -10.89 9.97
C PRO A 131 2.81 -10.63 9.74
N ALA A 132 3.58 -10.48 10.81
CA ALA A 132 5.02 -10.22 10.73
C ALA A 132 5.76 -11.37 10.01
N GLY A 133 6.70 -11.02 9.13
CA GLY A 133 7.55 -11.99 8.43
C GLY A 133 6.78 -12.99 7.55
N SER A 134 5.61 -12.61 7.02
CA SER A 134 4.73 -13.52 6.28
C SER A 134 4.71 -13.30 4.77
N VAL A 135 5.19 -12.15 4.28
CA VAL A 135 5.04 -11.72 2.89
C VAL A 135 6.38 -11.78 2.16
N ASP A 136 6.38 -12.37 0.97
CA ASP A 136 7.55 -12.40 0.08
C ASP A 136 7.65 -11.13 -0.75
N ILE A 137 6.51 -10.62 -1.26
CA ILE A 137 6.45 -9.41 -2.07
C ILE A 137 5.23 -8.56 -1.62
N GLU A 138 5.46 -7.29 -1.37
CA GLU A 138 4.41 -6.29 -1.17
C GLU A 138 4.34 -5.43 -2.43
N LEU A 139 3.18 -5.43 -3.10
CA LEU A 139 2.86 -4.56 -4.21
C LEU A 139 2.11 -3.33 -3.68
N VAL A 140 2.57 -2.14 -4.03
CA VAL A 140 1.91 -0.86 -3.83
C VAL A 140 1.68 -0.25 -5.20
N LEU A 141 0.48 -0.47 -5.77
CA LEU A 141 0.12 -0.06 -7.13
C LEU A 141 -0.85 1.11 -7.10
N ASP A 142 -0.43 2.27 -7.56
CA ASP A 142 -1.23 3.52 -7.55
C ASP A 142 -1.69 3.95 -6.15
N VAL A 143 -0.86 3.70 -5.11
CA VAL A 143 -1.26 3.88 -3.70
C VAL A 143 -0.21 4.63 -2.89
N TYR A 144 1.08 4.58 -3.23
CA TYR A 144 2.11 5.23 -2.40
C TYR A 144 1.84 6.73 -2.20
N HIS A 145 1.35 7.41 -3.23
CA HIS A 145 0.99 8.83 -3.14
C HIS A 145 -0.21 9.12 -2.24
N HIS A 146 -0.94 8.08 -1.80
CA HIS A 146 -2.03 8.15 -0.82
C HIS A 146 -1.59 7.92 0.63
N PHE A 147 -0.33 7.53 0.90
CA PHE A 147 0.13 7.32 2.27
C PHE A 147 0.20 8.64 3.02
N ASP A 148 -0.68 8.82 4.02
CA ASP A 148 -0.68 9.99 4.90
C ASP A 148 0.46 9.97 5.92
N TYR A 149 0.92 8.78 6.31
CA TYR A 149 1.99 8.55 7.29
C TYR A 149 3.00 7.54 6.74
N PRO A 150 3.77 7.91 5.70
CA PRO A 150 4.62 6.96 4.98
C PRO A 150 5.70 6.33 5.86
N ASP A 151 6.25 7.05 6.83
CA ASP A 151 7.22 6.54 7.79
C ASP A 151 6.68 5.37 8.62
N LYS A 152 5.46 5.50 9.15
CA LYS A 152 4.79 4.46 9.93
C LYS A 152 4.36 3.29 9.06
N MET A 153 3.77 3.57 7.90
CA MET A 153 3.37 2.53 6.97
C MET A 153 4.59 1.71 6.52
N LEU A 154 5.68 2.35 6.09
CA LEU A 154 6.92 1.68 5.67
C LEU A 154 7.53 0.82 6.79
N ALA A 155 7.50 1.28 8.04
CA ALA A 155 7.96 0.49 9.18
C ALA A 155 7.15 -0.80 9.36
N ASN A 156 5.82 -0.73 9.18
CA ASN A 156 4.93 -1.87 9.31
C ASN A 156 4.99 -2.81 8.08
N LEU A 157 5.18 -2.28 6.86
CA LEU A 157 5.49 -3.07 5.67
C LEU A 157 6.81 -3.84 5.88
N SER A 158 7.87 -3.15 6.32
CA SER A 158 9.13 -3.82 6.65
C SER A 158 8.98 -4.95 7.67
N ARG A 159 8.08 -4.78 8.67
CA ARG A 159 7.77 -5.83 9.65
C ARG A 159 7.07 -7.04 9.01
N ALA A 160 6.18 -6.82 8.05
CA ALA A 160 5.41 -7.88 7.39
C ALA A 160 6.25 -8.67 6.37
N LEU A 161 7.26 -8.05 5.75
CA LEU A 161 8.16 -8.72 4.82
C LEU A 161 9.02 -9.81 5.50
N LYS A 162 9.12 -10.95 4.85
CA LYS A 162 10.10 -12.00 5.18
C LYS A 162 11.54 -11.50 5.02
N PRO A 163 12.53 -12.16 5.64
CA PRO A 163 13.94 -12.00 5.24
C PRO A 163 14.09 -12.28 3.72
N GLY A 164 14.67 -11.34 3.00
CA GLY A 164 14.81 -11.42 1.53
C GLY A 164 13.56 -11.02 0.74
N GLY A 165 12.48 -10.63 1.41
CA GLY A 165 11.27 -10.12 0.75
C GLY A 165 11.47 -8.72 0.15
N HIS A 166 10.57 -8.35 -0.77
CA HIS A 166 10.66 -7.12 -1.56
C HIS A 166 9.40 -6.25 -1.44
N LEU A 167 9.62 -4.94 -1.36
CA LEU A 167 8.58 -3.93 -1.55
C LEU A 167 8.65 -3.43 -3.00
N VAL A 168 7.55 -3.48 -3.72
CA VAL A 168 7.43 -3.04 -5.12
C VAL A 168 6.47 -1.88 -5.20
N ILE A 169 6.97 -0.71 -5.59
CA ILE A 169 6.17 0.49 -5.83
C ILE A 169 5.95 0.63 -7.33
N VAL A 170 4.69 0.72 -7.75
CA VAL A 170 4.27 1.08 -9.11
C VAL A 170 3.39 2.31 -9.01
N ASP A 171 3.86 3.44 -9.52
CA ASP A 171 3.11 4.68 -9.39
C ASP A 171 3.31 5.61 -10.60
N PHE A 172 2.47 6.64 -10.71
CA PHE A 172 2.54 7.63 -11.76
C PHE A 172 3.66 8.64 -11.51
N TYR A 173 4.21 9.19 -12.58
CA TYR A 173 5.07 10.36 -12.48
C TYR A 173 4.26 11.60 -12.09
N LYS A 174 4.79 12.44 -11.21
CA LYS A 174 4.15 13.67 -10.78
C LYS A 174 3.84 14.61 -11.96
N LYS A 175 4.73 14.70 -12.95
CA LYS A 175 4.51 15.52 -14.16
C LYS A 175 3.21 15.18 -14.90
N ASP A 176 2.73 13.93 -14.80
CA ASP A 176 1.53 13.47 -15.49
C ASP A 176 0.26 13.70 -14.65
N ARG A 177 0.41 13.94 -13.32
CA ARG A 177 -0.68 14.15 -12.35
C ARG A 177 -0.27 15.12 -11.24
N ALA A 178 0.26 16.28 -11.58
CA ALA A 178 0.87 17.23 -10.65
C ALA A 178 -0.04 17.67 -9.49
N ASP A 179 -1.35 17.71 -9.72
CA ASP A 179 -2.32 18.09 -8.69
C ASP A 179 -2.67 16.95 -7.71
N HIS A 180 -2.25 15.73 -8.01
CA HIS A 180 -2.60 14.53 -7.25
C HIS A 180 -1.36 13.86 -6.62
N ILE A 181 -0.28 13.74 -7.37
CA ILE A 181 0.97 13.12 -6.92
C ILE A 181 1.84 14.14 -6.17
N ARG A 182 2.17 13.85 -4.90
CA ARG A 182 2.92 14.79 -4.04
C ARG A 182 4.43 14.86 -4.32
N LEU A 183 5.05 13.75 -4.73
CA LEU A 183 6.51 13.62 -4.89
C LEU A 183 6.88 13.16 -6.30
N GLU A 184 8.04 13.62 -6.78
CA GLU A 184 8.71 13.00 -7.92
C GLU A 184 9.26 11.62 -7.52
N ARG A 185 9.47 10.74 -8.50
CA ARG A 185 9.98 9.38 -8.28
C ARG A 185 11.26 9.36 -7.41
N GLU A 186 12.19 10.26 -7.71
CA GLU A 186 13.48 10.37 -7.02
C GLU A 186 13.31 10.69 -5.53
N ASP A 187 12.31 11.49 -5.18
CA ASP A 187 12.01 11.83 -3.80
C ASP A 187 11.23 10.72 -3.09
N VAL A 188 10.38 9.96 -3.81
CA VAL A 188 9.78 8.71 -3.30
C VAL A 188 10.88 7.71 -2.94
N VAL A 189 11.87 7.54 -3.83
CA VAL A 189 13.02 6.65 -3.57
C VAL A 189 13.77 7.07 -2.31
N LYS A 190 14.12 8.36 -2.18
CA LYS A 190 14.82 8.88 -0.98
C LYS A 190 14.00 8.67 0.30
N GLU A 191 12.68 8.92 0.24
CA GLU A 191 11.79 8.73 1.39
C GLU A 191 11.77 7.26 1.83
N ILE A 192 11.66 6.32 0.91
CA ILE A 192 11.65 4.88 1.21
C ILE A 192 13.02 4.41 1.70
N GLU A 193 14.11 4.87 1.09
CA GLU A 193 15.47 4.54 1.54
C GLU A 193 15.79 5.12 2.93
N GLY A 194 15.27 6.30 3.25
CA GLY A 194 15.35 6.91 4.58
C GLY A 194 14.62 6.11 5.66
N ASN A 195 13.67 5.24 5.26
CA ASN A 195 12.87 4.38 6.14
C ASN A 195 13.35 2.91 6.16
N GLY A 196 14.65 2.65 5.91
CA GLY A 196 15.26 1.33 6.14
C GLY A 196 15.19 0.37 4.96
N PHE A 197 14.91 0.86 3.79
CA PHE A 197 14.96 0.10 2.54
C PHE A 197 16.16 0.50 1.68
N ARG A 198 16.44 -0.27 0.65
CA ARG A 198 17.41 0.03 -0.41
C ARG A 198 16.84 -0.39 -1.75
N VAL A 199 17.07 0.41 -2.78
CA VAL A 199 16.68 0.06 -4.16
C VAL A 199 17.43 -1.18 -4.63
N THR A 200 16.73 -2.08 -5.30
CA THR A 200 17.31 -3.26 -5.96
C THR A 200 17.09 -3.23 -7.48
N SER A 201 16.01 -2.62 -7.94
CA SER A 201 15.70 -2.52 -9.37
C SER A 201 14.82 -1.29 -9.64
N GLN A 202 14.93 -0.73 -10.84
CA GLN A 202 14.07 0.36 -11.32
C GLN A 202 13.70 0.13 -12.78
N ARG A 203 12.46 0.50 -13.14
CA ARG A 203 11.94 0.54 -14.53
C ARG A 203 11.22 1.86 -14.75
N ASP A 204 11.59 2.55 -15.82
CA ASP A 204 11.00 3.86 -16.13
C ASP A 204 9.59 3.77 -16.73
N LYS A 205 9.22 2.59 -17.24
CA LYS A 205 7.91 2.37 -17.84
C LYS A 205 7.43 0.94 -17.61
N VAL A 206 6.27 0.84 -16.98
CA VAL A 206 5.52 -0.40 -16.80
C VAL A 206 4.02 -0.07 -16.85
N GLY A 207 3.20 -1.02 -17.26
CA GLY A 207 1.76 -0.85 -17.23
C GLY A 207 1.27 0.43 -17.91
N ASN A 208 0.59 1.28 -17.17
CA ASN A 208 -0.02 2.53 -17.63
C ASN A 208 0.95 3.72 -17.63
N ASN A 209 2.12 3.59 -18.26
CA ASN A 209 3.19 4.59 -18.24
C ASN A 209 3.66 4.98 -16.83
N GLN A 210 3.59 4.06 -15.90
CA GLN A 210 4.04 4.22 -14.54
C GLN A 210 5.51 3.82 -14.41
N TYR A 211 6.17 4.32 -13.38
CA TYR A 211 7.46 3.76 -12.96
C TYR A 211 7.26 2.56 -12.05
N MET A 212 8.24 1.68 -11.98
CA MET A 212 8.35 0.62 -10.97
C MET A 212 9.69 0.72 -10.28
N VAL A 213 9.68 0.68 -8.96
CA VAL A 213 10.89 0.57 -8.14
C VAL A 213 10.73 -0.58 -7.15
N THR A 214 11.71 -1.47 -7.13
CA THR A 214 11.76 -2.59 -6.19
C THR A 214 12.79 -2.29 -5.10
N PHE A 215 12.41 -2.57 -3.87
CA PHE A 215 13.23 -2.35 -2.69
C PHE A 215 13.38 -3.63 -1.88
N ALA A 216 14.52 -3.80 -1.23
CA ALA A 216 14.74 -4.79 -0.18
C ALA A 216 14.97 -4.08 1.16
N LYS A 217 14.72 -4.78 2.26
CA LYS A 217 15.11 -4.28 3.59
C LYS A 217 16.64 -4.14 3.68
N ARG A 218 17.08 -3.13 4.42
CA ARG A 218 18.50 -2.99 4.81
C ARG A 218 18.86 -3.93 5.94
#